data_d12d42d18f977d8660a2ac7243165158
#
_entry.id   d12d42d18f977d8660a2ac7243165158
#
_cell.length_a   1.000
_cell.length_b   1.000
_cell.length_c   1.000
_cell.angle_alpha   90.00
_cell.angle_beta   90.00
_cell.angle_gamma   90.00
#
_symmetry.space_group_name_H-M   'P 1'
#
loop_
_entity.id
_entity.type
_entity.pdbx_description
1 polymer ?
#
loop_
_entity_poly.entity_id
_entity_poly.type
_entity_poly.pdbx_seq_one_letter_code
_entity_poly.pdbx_strand_id
1 'polypeptide(L)'
;MSNSLVDAAMAHPPRTHDDYQIGIICALAIEKAAMVAMLDETHPKLKKENGDENEYTLGRIGVHNVVIACLPAGLMGNGPAAIVANNMRRSFPIKFGLMVGVGGGVWSKKDDIRLGDVVVSQPTGAHGGVVQWDFGKTGKGGKFQRTGSLDKPPPVLLHALQELRTFDLTDGVDIVGSLSFMVRNKPRMGQTYRYQGEDHDQLFEATYDHEGDETCDECDSKLIVQRPAREDSTPRIHYGNIASGNEVMKHGTTRDKIAKEEGVVCFEMEAAGLMDNFRCLVIRGICDYADSHKNKIWQPYAAATAAAFARAFLGFIDEQEVIKTPRE
;
A
#
# COMPACT_ATOMS: atom_id res chain seq x y z
N MET A 1 47.95 20.98 32.17
CA MET A 1 47.19 19.73 32.36
C MET A 1 45.79 20.01 31.84
N SER A 2 45.55 19.68 30.60
CA SER A 2 44.25 19.91 29.92
C SER A 2 43.40 18.66 30.05
N ASN A 3 42.29 18.78 30.76
CA ASN A 3 41.27 17.74 30.82
C ASN A 3 40.53 17.65 29.47
N SER A 4 40.90 16.67 28.67
CA SER A 4 40.08 16.21 27.55
C SER A 4 39.15 15.13 28.07
N LEU A 5 38.03 15.53 28.64
CA LEU A 5 36.86 14.67 28.76
C LEU A 5 36.12 14.79 27.43
N VAL A 6 36.53 14.00 26.49
CA VAL A 6 35.80 13.76 25.24
C VAL A 6 34.50 13.03 25.58
N ASP A 7 33.40 13.65 25.19
CA ASP A 7 32.04 13.06 25.17
C ASP A 7 32.09 11.64 24.62
N ALA A 8 32.02 10.66 25.51
CA ALA A 8 31.61 9.31 25.14
C ALA A 8 30.09 9.41 24.90
N ALA A 9 29.69 9.78 23.67
CA ALA A 9 28.34 9.54 23.20
C ALA A 9 28.00 8.10 23.59
N MET A 10 26.99 7.91 24.41
CA MET A 10 26.50 6.57 24.75
C MET A 10 26.15 5.85 23.45
N ALA A 11 27.07 5.03 22.97
CA ALA A 11 26.82 4.20 21.81
C ALA A 11 25.67 3.26 22.17
N HIS A 12 24.52 3.47 21.55
CA HIS A 12 23.44 2.49 21.65
C HIS A 12 23.97 1.12 21.25
N PRO A 13 23.59 0.03 21.94
CA PRO A 13 24.02 -1.30 21.56
C PRO A 13 23.68 -1.56 20.09
N PRO A 14 24.53 -2.30 19.37
CA PRO A 14 24.27 -2.60 17.97
C PRO A 14 22.91 -3.31 17.82
N ARG A 15 22.09 -2.82 16.89
CA ARG A 15 20.78 -3.41 16.60
C ARG A 15 20.93 -4.84 16.10
N THR A 16 19.98 -5.68 16.43
CA THR A 16 19.87 -7.08 16.03
C THR A 16 18.59 -7.29 15.22
N HIS A 17 18.36 -8.49 14.72
CA HIS A 17 17.11 -8.85 14.04
C HIS A 17 15.90 -8.70 14.97
N ASP A 18 16.07 -8.94 16.27
CA ASP A 18 15.00 -8.87 17.27
C ASP A 18 14.44 -7.46 17.50
N ASP A 19 15.18 -6.45 17.09
CA ASP A 19 14.76 -5.06 17.20
C ASP A 19 13.72 -4.66 16.12
N TYR A 20 13.47 -5.51 15.12
CA TYR A 20 12.58 -5.21 14.00
C TYR A 20 11.36 -6.13 14.01
N GLN A 21 10.25 -5.60 14.50
CA GLN A 21 9.01 -6.37 14.69
C GLN A 21 7.89 -6.01 13.71
N ILE A 22 8.10 -4.99 12.88
CA ILE A 22 7.14 -4.54 11.87
C ILE A 22 7.73 -4.75 10.48
N GLY A 23 7.06 -5.56 9.67
CA GLY A 23 7.44 -5.83 8.29
C GLY A 23 6.67 -4.96 7.30
N ILE A 24 7.36 -4.38 6.32
CA ILE A 24 6.73 -3.64 5.22
C ILE A 24 7.13 -4.29 3.90
N ILE A 25 6.15 -4.67 3.10
CA ILE A 25 6.36 -5.28 1.78
C ILE A 25 5.84 -4.34 0.70
N CYS A 26 6.67 -4.13 -0.32
CA CYS A 26 6.34 -3.38 -1.53
C CYS A 26 6.53 -4.29 -2.75
N ALA A 27 5.75 -4.09 -3.80
CA ALA A 27 5.90 -4.87 -5.04
C ALA A 27 6.91 -4.22 -6.00
N LEU A 28 6.92 -2.89 -6.08
CA LEU A 28 7.70 -2.14 -7.06
C LEU A 28 8.82 -1.32 -6.39
N ALA A 29 9.90 -1.09 -7.15
CA ALA A 29 11.01 -0.24 -6.68
C ALA A 29 10.55 1.18 -6.33
N ILE A 30 9.57 1.74 -7.06
CA ILE A 30 9.02 3.07 -6.78
C ILE A 30 8.26 3.12 -5.44
N GLU A 31 7.57 2.04 -5.08
CA GLU A 31 6.86 1.93 -3.81
C GLU A 31 7.85 1.80 -2.65
N LYS A 32 8.86 0.93 -2.79
CA LYS A 32 9.93 0.81 -1.80
C LYS A 32 10.68 2.12 -1.63
N ALA A 33 10.97 2.85 -2.71
CA ALA A 33 11.64 4.14 -2.64
C ALA A 33 10.80 5.17 -1.87
N ALA A 34 9.48 5.21 -2.07
CA ALA A 34 8.57 6.06 -1.32
C ALA A 34 8.60 5.71 0.18
N MET A 35 8.50 4.42 0.54
CA MET A 35 8.58 3.99 1.94
C MET A 35 9.94 4.30 2.59
N VAL A 36 11.04 4.08 1.89
CA VAL A 36 12.38 4.43 2.40
C VAL A 36 12.54 5.93 2.64
N ALA A 37 11.89 6.75 1.82
CA ALA A 37 11.92 8.21 2.00
C ALA A 37 11.08 8.70 3.19
N MET A 38 10.18 7.85 3.72
CA MET A 38 9.40 8.12 4.93
C MET A 38 10.13 7.74 6.23
N LEU A 39 11.30 7.11 6.17
CA LEU A 39 12.09 6.78 7.36
C LEU A 39 12.65 8.04 8.01
N ASP A 40 12.56 8.12 9.34
CA ASP A 40 13.25 9.14 10.14
C ASP A 40 14.76 8.85 10.20
N GLU A 41 15.11 7.57 10.23
CA GLU A 41 16.49 7.08 10.29
C GLU A 41 16.62 5.80 9.47
N THR A 42 17.69 5.71 8.68
CA THR A 42 18.09 4.46 8.00
C THR A 42 19.16 3.77 8.81
N HIS A 43 19.00 2.48 9.06
CA HIS A 43 19.92 1.68 9.85
C HIS A 43 20.89 0.88 8.96
N PRO A 44 22.09 0.54 9.47
CA PRO A 44 23.00 -0.37 8.79
C PRO A 44 22.35 -1.73 8.49
N LYS A 45 22.76 -2.37 7.40
CA LYS A 45 22.31 -3.73 7.06
C LYS A 45 22.78 -4.74 8.11
N LEU A 46 21.92 -5.65 8.49
CA LEU A 46 22.28 -6.82 9.29
C LEU A 46 22.76 -7.95 8.37
N LYS A 47 23.49 -8.91 8.95
CA LYS A 47 23.90 -10.11 8.25
C LYS A 47 22.65 -10.94 7.90
N LYS A 48 22.53 -11.36 6.64
CA LYS A 48 21.40 -12.20 6.21
C LYS A 48 21.42 -13.56 6.90
N GLU A 49 20.24 -14.07 7.22
CA GLU A 49 20.05 -15.45 7.63
C GLU A 49 20.27 -16.40 6.42
N ASN A 50 20.73 -17.63 6.71
CA ASN A 50 20.99 -18.60 5.68
C ASN A 50 19.71 -18.94 4.89
N GLY A 51 19.80 -18.86 3.55
CA GLY A 51 18.69 -19.12 2.65
C GLY A 51 17.65 -18.01 2.56
N ASP A 52 17.94 -16.81 3.11
CA ASP A 52 17.12 -15.61 2.87
C ASP A 52 17.68 -14.83 1.68
N GLU A 53 16.93 -14.79 0.60
CA GLU A 53 17.30 -14.13 -0.65
C GLU A 53 16.81 -12.67 -0.72
N ASN A 54 16.01 -12.22 0.25
CA ASN A 54 15.47 -10.87 0.25
C ASN A 54 16.57 -9.80 0.45
N GLU A 55 16.33 -8.62 -0.13
CA GLU A 55 17.11 -7.41 0.18
C GLU A 55 16.27 -6.47 1.04
N TYR A 56 16.77 -6.21 2.24
CA TYR A 56 16.10 -5.38 3.24
C TYR A 56 16.67 -3.96 3.32
N THR A 57 15.79 -3.02 3.56
CA THR A 57 16.12 -1.71 4.12
C THR A 57 15.60 -1.65 5.54
N LEU A 58 16.47 -1.35 6.48
CA LEU A 58 16.16 -1.24 7.89
C LEU A 58 16.11 0.24 8.28
N GLY A 59 15.20 0.60 9.16
CA GLY A 59 15.08 1.98 9.60
C GLY A 59 14.05 2.17 10.70
N ARG A 60 13.76 3.44 11.02
CA ARG A 60 12.83 3.83 12.05
C ARG A 60 11.79 4.81 11.52
N ILE A 61 10.54 4.63 11.93
CA ILE A 61 9.43 5.58 11.75
C ILE A 61 8.81 5.82 13.13
N GLY A 62 8.87 7.06 13.61
CA GLY A 62 8.45 7.38 14.97
C GLY A 62 9.24 6.57 16.00
N VAL A 63 8.55 5.81 16.83
CA VAL A 63 9.14 4.92 17.83
C VAL A 63 9.42 3.50 17.30
N HIS A 64 8.98 3.17 16.09
CA HIS A 64 9.00 1.81 15.54
C HIS A 64 10.20 1.55 14.64
N ASN A 65 10.97 0.52 14.91
CA ASN A 65 11.92 -0.04 13.96
C ASN A 65 11.17 -0.90 12.95
N VAL A 66 11.45 -0.66 11.67
CA VAL A 66 10.78 -1.33 10.54
C VAL A 66 11.78 -2.00 9.61
N VAL A 67 11.38 -3.14 9.06
CA VAL A 67 12.11 -3.83 7.98
C VAL A 67 11.30 -3.76 6.69
N ILE A 68 11.90 -3.23 5.62
CA ILE A 68 11.25 -3.01 4.32
C ILE A 68 11.86 -3.92 3.28
N ALA A 69 11.02 -4.74 2.64
CA ALA A 69 11.37 -5.58 1.50
C ALA A 69 10.63 -5.15 0.23
N CYS A 70 11.17 -5.58 -0.92
CA CYS A 70 10.51 -5.43 -2.22
C CYS A 70 10.55 -6.78 -2.93
N LEU A 71 9.55 -7.04 -3.78
CA LEU A 71 9.57 -8.22 -4.64
C LEU A 71 10.78 -8.16 -5.58
N PRO A 72 11.29 -9.30 -6.05
CA PRO A 72 12.37 -9.36 -7.04
C PRO A 72 11.96 -8.66 -8.34
N ALA A 73 12.94 -8.04 -9.00
CA ALA A 73 12.70 -7.29 -10.23
C ALA A 73 12.01 -8.15 -11.30
N GLY A 74 10.90 -7.63 -11.86
CA GLY A 74 10.12 -8.31 -12.90
C GLY A 74 9.14 -9.36 -12.37
N LEU A 75 9.13 -9.64 -11.06
CA LEU A 75 8.15 -10.55 -10.46
C LEU A 75 7.03 -9.75 -9.77
N MET A 76 5.80 -10.24 -9.88
CA MET A 76 4.60 -9.67 -9.27
C MET A 76 3.60 -10.78 -8.92
N GLY A 77 2.60 -10.45 -8.15
CA GLY A 77 1.51 -11.35 -7.80
C GLY A 77 1.71 -12.11 -6.50
N ASN A 78 0.74 -12.93 -6.17
CA ASN A 78 0.58 -13.61 -4.88
C ASN A 78 1.76 -14.51 -4.51
N GLY A 79 2.30 -15.28 -5.48
CA GLY A 79 3.41 -16.21 -5.24
C GLY A 79 4.69 -15.53 -4.79
N PRO A 80 5.26 -14.58 -5.56
CA PRO A 80 6.43 -13.81 -5.15
C PRO A 80 6.25 -13.07 -3.84
N ALA A 81 5.05 -12.48 -3.60
CA ALA A 81 4.74 -11.80 -2.35
C ALA A 81 4.83 -12.76 -1.14
N ALA A 82 4.24 -13.95 -1.26
CA ALA A 82 4.30 -14.98 -0.22
C ALA A 82 5.74 -15.43 0.10
N ILE A 83 6.60 -15.56 -0.92
CA ILE A 83 8.01 -15.94 -0.74
C ILE A 83 8.77 -14.86 0.04
N VAL A 84 8.60 -13.58 -0.37
CA VAL A 84 9.24 -12.44 0.32
C VAL A 84 8.78 -12.35 1.77
N ALA A 85 7.48 -12.48 2.03
CA ALA A 85 6.94 -12.47 3.39
C ALA A 85 7.48 -13.60 4.26
N ASN A 86 7.56 -14.81 3.70
CA ASN A 86 8.04 -15.99 4.42
C ASN A 86 9.53 -15.89 4.80
N ASN A 87 10.34 -15.37 3.90
CA ASN A 87 11.76 -15.10 4.18
C ASN A 87 11.90 -14.01 5.28
N MET A 88 11.10 -12.94 5.20
CA MET A 88 11.11 -11.88 6.21
C MET A 88 10.74 -12.41 7.61
N ARG A 89 9.68 -13.22 7.72
CA ARG A 89 9.25 -13.83 9.00
C ARG A 89 10.29 -14.80 9.58
N ARG A 90 11.05 -15.45 8.73
CA ARG A 90 12.13 -16.34 9.17
C ARG A 90 13.30 -15.54 9.76
N SER A 91 13.65 -14.42 9.15
CA SER A 91 14.81 -13.60 9.55
C SER A 91 14.52 -12.61 10.65
N PHE A 92 13.26 -12.18 10.81
CA PHE A 92 12.85 -11.18 11.80
C PHE A 92 11.64 -11.66 12.61
N PRO A 93 11.52 -11.29 13.90
CA PRO A 93 10.39 -11.66 14.74
C PRO A 93 9.15 -10.78 14.46
N ILE A 94 8.67 -10.80 13.20
CA ILE A 94 7.56 -9.95 12.77
C ILE A 94 6.29 -10.24 13.57
N LYS A 95 5.66 -9.21 14.06
CA LYS A 95 4.39 -9.21 14.79
C LYS A 95 3.19 -8.92 13.91
N PHE A 96 3.38 -8.04 12.93
CA PHE A 96 2.42 -7.75 11.88
C PHE A 96 3.11 -7.08 10.69
N GLY A 97 2.41 -7.06 9.57
CA GLY A 97 2.89 -6.46 8.34
C GLY A 97 2.07 -5.28 7.86
N LEU A 98 2.68 -4.49 6.98
CA LEU A 98 2.00 -3.55 6.09
C LEU A 98 2.35 -3.92 4.65
N MET A 99 1.36 -4.02 3.78
CA MET A 99 1.56 -4.11 2.34
C MET A 99 1.30 -2.73 1.75
N VAL A 100 2.36 -2.04 1.31
CA VAL A 100 2.29 -0.65 0.86
C VAL A 100 2.67 -0.54 -0.60
N GLY A 101 1.75 -0.06 -1.42
CA GLY A 101 1.97 0.03 -2.85
C GLY A 101 0.88 0.80 -3.59
N VAL A 102 0.85 0.64 -4.92
CA VAL A 102 -0.16 1.26 -5.78
C VAL A 102 -1.28 0.28 -6.12
N GLY A 103 -2.43 0.80 -6.51
CA GLY A 103 -3.58 0.02 -6.92
C GLY A 103 -4.48 0.77 -7.91
N GLY A 104 -5.40 0.04 -8.54
CA GLY A 104 -6.43 0.60 -9.38
C GLY A 104 -7.72 0.84 -8.60
N GLY A 105 -8.21 2.07 -8.58
CA GLY A 105 -9.42 2.46 -7.85
C GLY A 105 -10.71 2.05 -8.56
N VAL A 106 -11.76 1.83 -7.76
CA VAL A 106 -13.13 1.70 -8.26
C VAL A 106 -13.92 2.91 -7.82
N TRP A 107 -14.18 3.79 -8.75
CA TRP A 107 -15.00 4.96 -8.47
C TRP A 107 -16.49 4.59 -8.39
N SER A 108 -17.19 5.22 -7.48
CA SER A 108 -18.66 5.23 -7.42
C SER A 108 -19.17 6.57 -6.91
N LYS A 109 -20.46 6.85 -7.07
CA LYS A 109 -21.08 8.06 -6.50
C LYS A 109 -21.00 8.09 -4.97
N LYS A 110 -20.92 6.93 -4.33
CA LYS A 110 -20.81 6.80 -2.88
C LYS A 110 -19.35 6.97 -2.42
N ASP A 111 -18.43 6.35 -3.17
CA ASP A 111 -17.01 6.35 -2.84
C ASP A 111 -16.28 7.06 -4.00
N ASP A 112 -16.12 8.40 -3.88
CA ASP A 112 -15.47 9.25 -4.89
C ASP A 112 -13.94 9.08 -4.86
N ILE A 113 -13.51 7.86 -5.17
CA ILE A 113 -12.08 7.49 -5.24
C ILE A 113 -11.44 8.11 -6.47
N ARG A 114 -10.33 8.83 -6.30
CA ARG A 114 -9.60 9.51 -7.38
C ARG A 114 -8.13 9.14 -7.39
N LEU A 115 -7.45 9.50 -8.50
CA LEU A 115 -6.02 9.26 -8.65
C LEU A 115 -5.25 10.07 -7.61
N GLY A 116 -4.32 9.39 -6.90
CA GLY A 116 -3.59 9.95 -5.77
C GLY A 116 -4.23 9.70 -4.40
N ASP A 117 -5.51 9.32 -4.33
CA ASP A 117 -6.15 8.90 -3.07
C ASP A 117 -5.52 7.62 -2.52
N VAL A 118 -5.82 7.32 -1.26
CA VAL A 118 -5.37 6.12 -0.58
C VAL A 118 -6.56 5.22 -0.27
N VAL A 119 -6.45 3.94 -0.59
CA VAL A 119 -7.39 2.90 -0.16
C VAL A 119 -6.71 2.00 0.86
N VAL A 120 -7.38 1.77 1.98
CA VAL A 120 -6.90 0.93 3.09
C VAL A 120 -7.84 -0.26 3.26
N SER A 121 -7.28 -1.46 3.35
CA SER A 121 -8.06 -2.67 3.56
C SER A 121 -8.80 -2.63 4.90
N GLN A 122 -10.10 -2.84 4.84
CA GLN A 122 -10.95 -2.91 6.03
C GLN A 122 -11.94 -4.06 5.88
N PRO A 123 -12.06 -4.95 6.89
CA PRO A 123 -13.10 -5.98 6.89
C PRO A 123 -14.48 -5.37 6.67
N THR A 124 -15.17 -5.82 5.62
CA THR A 124 -16.49 -5.31 5.24
C THR A 124 -17.35 -6.45 4.69
N GLY A 125 -18.60 -6.54 5.14
CA GLY A 125 -19.51 -7.62 4.73
C GLY A 125 -19.01 -8.99 5.17
N ALA A 126 -18.81 -9.88 4.21
CA ALA A 126 -18.34 -11.26 4.46
C ALA A 126 -16.82 -11.42 4.31
N HIS A 127 -16.08 -10.33 4.07
CA HIS A 127 -14.66 -10.39 3.75
C HIS A 127 -13.76 -9.78 4.83
N GLY A 128 -12.53 -10.29 4.90
CA GLY A 128 -11.51 -9.84 5.85
C GLY A 128 -10.79 -8.55 5.48
N GLY A 129 -11.23 -7.82 4.44
CA GLY A 129 -10.57 -6.61 3.93
C GLY A 129 -9.79 -6.85 2.62
N VAL A 130 -9.46 -8.11 2.31
CA VAL A 130 -8.87 -8.53 1.03
C VAL A 130 -9.71 -9.67 0.45
N VAL A 131 -9.96 -9.60 -0.85
CA VAL A 131 -10.76 -10.59 -1.58
C VAL A 131 -9.94 -11.14 -2.73
N GLN A 132 -9.57 -12.42 -2.68
CA GLN A 132 -8.96 -13.07 -3.83
C GLN A 132 -10.03 -13.33 -4.89
N TRP A 133 -10.11 -12.48 -5.91
CA TRP A 133 -11.19 -12.48 -6.88
C TRP A 133 -11.00 -13.52 -8.00
N ASP A 134 -9.79 -13.96 -8.26
CA ASP A 134 -9.42 -14.93 -9.30
C ASP A 134 -9.36 -16.39 -8.80
N PHE A 135 -9.68 -16.63 -7.52
CA PHE A 135 -9.67 -17.97 -6.92
C PHE A 135 -11.07 -18.52 -6.74
N GLY A 136 -11.35 -19.65 -7.40
CA GLY A 136 -12.68 -20.25 -7.35
C GLY A 136 -12.84 -21.43 -8.30
N LYS A 137 -14.08 -21.73 -8.66
CA LYS A 137 -14.43 -22.79 -9.59
C LYS A 137 -15.35 -22.27 -10.70
N THR A 138 -15.15 -22.78 -11.90
CA THR A 138 -16.07 -22.55 -13.02
C THR A 138 -17.11 -23.66 -13.05
N GLY A 139 -18.36 -23.29 -12.87
CA GLY A 139 -19.52 -24.19 -12.85
C GLY A 139 -20.20 -24.32 -14.19
N LYS A 140 -21.43 -24.88 -14.17
CA LYS A 140 -22.27 -25.06 -15.36
C LYS A 140 -22.52 -23.73 -16.08
N GLY A 141 -22.38 -23.73 -17.39
CA GLY A 141 -22.56 -22.54 -18.23
C GLY A 141 -21.41 -21.53 -18.17
N GLY A 142 -20.21 -21.94 -17.68
CA GLY A 142 -19.05 -21.07 -17.60
C GLY A 142 -19.12 -20.04 -16.45
N LYS A 143 -20.10 -20.15 -15.55
CA LYS A 143 -20.24 -19.23 -14.43
C LYS A 143 -19.12 -19.44 -13.41
N PHE A 144 -18.28 -18.45 -13.20
CA PHE A 144 -17.29 -18.43 -12.13
C PHE A 144 -17.96 -18.25 -10.77
N GLN A 145 -17.52 -19.02 -9.80
CA GLN A 145 -17.93 -18.90 -8.41
C GLN A 145 -16.67 -18.83 -7.55
N ARG A 146 -16.43 -17.68 -6.90
CA ARG A 146 -15.36 -17.51 -5.94
C ARG A 146 -15.55 -18.46 -4.74
N THR A 147 -14.48 -18.98 -4.20
CA THR A 147 -14.47 -19.86 -3.03
C THR A 147 -13.39 -19.44 -2.05
N GLY A 148 -13.56 -19.82 -0.78
CA GLY A 148 -12.65 -19.44 0.30
C GLY A 148 -12.83 -18.01 0.79
N SER A 149 -12.17 -17.70 1.87
CA SER A 149 -11.98 -16.34 2.41
C SER A 149 -10.57 -16.25 2.97
N LEU A 150 -9.97 -15.07 2.88
CA LEU A 150 -8.67 -14.77 3.44
C LEU A 150 -8.82 -14.28 4.88
N ASP A 151 -7.77 -14.45 5.68
CA ASP A 151 -7.70 -13.92 7.03
C ASP A 151 -7.81 -12.37 7.02
N LYS A 152 -8.24 -11.83 8.13
CA LYS A 152 -8.29 -10.38 8.38
C LYS A 152 -7.01 -9.88 9.05
N PRO A 153 -6.70 -8.58 8.95
CA PRO A 153 -5.59 -7.97 9.70
C PRO A 153 -5.67 -8.27 11.19
N PRO A 154 -4.52 -8.35 11.89
CA PRO A 154 -4.49 -8.54 13.35
C PRO A 154 -5.28 -7.45 14.09
N PRO A 155 -5.87 -7.75 15.26
CA PRO A 155 -6.67 -6.79 16.03
C PRO A 155 -5.94 -5.48 16.33
N VAL A 156 -4.64 -5.50 16.60
CA VAL A 156 -3.83 -4.30 16.87
C VAL A 156 -3.89 -3.31 15.70
N LEU A 157 -3.83 -3.79 14.46
CA LEU A 157 -3.94 -2.93 13.27
C LEU A 157 -5.36 -2.39 13.09
N LEU A 158 -6.39 -3.19 13.37
CA LEU A 158 -7.79 -2.76 13.24
C LEU A 158 -8.18 -1.73 14.30
N HIS A 159 -7.66 -1.85 15.54
CA HIS A 159 -7.84 -0.84 16.58
C HIS A 159 -7.12 0.46 16.24
N ALA A 160 -5.85 0.40 15.85
CA ALA A 160 -5.10 1.57 15.41
C ALA A 160 -5.76 2.26 14.20
N LEU A 161 -6.33 1.47 13.27
CA LEU A 161 -7.06 2.01 12.12
C LEU A 161 -8.31 2.77 12.56
N GLN A 162 -9.02 2.27 13.58
CA GLN A 162 -10.21 2.96 14.10
C GLN A 162 -9.84 4.28 14.80
N GLU A 163 -8.75 4.30 15.56
CA GLU A 163 -8.23 5.52 16.19
C GLU A 163 -7.80 6.55 15.13
N LEU A 164 -7.02 6.12 14.12
CA LEU A 164 -6.64 7.02 13.01
C LEU A 164 -7.88 7.58 12.31
N ARG A 165 -8.91 6.77 12.04
CA ARG A 165 -10.16 7.24 11.42
C ARG A 165 -10.89 8.25 12.30
N THR A 166 -10.89 8.06 13.60
CA THR A 166 -11.47 9.01 14.54
C THR A 166 -10.72 10.34 14.47
N PHE A 167 -9.40 10.30 14.49
CA PHE A 167 -8.54 11.46 14.33
C PHE A 167 -8.74 12.17 12.97
N ASP A 168 -8.87 11.40 11.89
CA ASP A 168 -9.11 11.95 10.55
C ASP A 168 -10.42 12.74 10.46
N LEU A 169 -11.46 12.29 11.18
CA LEU A 169 -12.76 12.99 11.27
C LEU A 169 -12.73 14.27 12.11
N THR A 170 -11.79 14.40 13.04
CA THR A 170 -11.69 15.55 13.96
C THR A 170 -10.64 16.57 13.54
N ASP A 171 -9.47 16.09 13.20
CA ASP A 171 -8.26 16.91 12.99
C ASP A 171 -7.69 16.80 11.58
N GLY A 172 -7.97 15.66 10.89
CA GLY A 172 -7.42 15.34 9.58
C GLY A 172 -6.03 14.72 9.63
N VAL A 173 -5.80 13.68 8.84
CA VAL A 173 -4.49 13.04 8.69
C VAL A 173 -3.60 13.86 7.76
N ASP A 174 -2.44 14.30 8.25
CA ASP A 174 -1.50 15.13 7.49
C ASP A 174 -0.68 14.33 6.46
N ILE A 175 -1.35 13.93 5.38
CA ILE A 175 -0.69 13.30 4.23
C ILE A 175 0.25 14.29 3.52
N VAL A 176 -0.16 15.54 3.36
CA VAL A 176 0.61 16.58 2.66
C VAL A 176 1.90 16.92 3.40
N GLY A 177 1.86 17.00 4.73
CA GLY A 177 3.06 17.17 5.55
C GLY A 177 4.04 16.00 5.43
N SER A 178 3.53 14.77 5.36
CA SER A 178 4.34 13.57 5.13
C SER A 178 4.96 13.56 3.73
N LEU A 179 4.23 13.99 2.69
CA LEU A 179 4.80 14.17 1.34
C LEU A 179 5.89 15.24 1.32
N SER A 180 5.68 16.35 2.03
CA SER A 180 6.68 17.42 2.21
C SER A 180 7.92 16.91 2.95
N PHE A 181 7.76 16.07 3.97
CA PHE A 181 8.85 15.40 4.67
C PHE A 181 9.66 14.52 3.71
N MET A 182 9.00 13.71 2.87
CA MET A 182 9.65 12.88 1.86
C MET A 182 10.56 13.71 0.94
N VAL A 183 10.04 14.82 0.40
CA VAL A 183 10.80 15.68 -0.51
C VAL A 183 11.99 16.36 0.20
N ARG A 184 11.83 16.79 1.46
CA ARG A 184 12.96 17.32 2.25
C ARG A 184 14.05 16.28 2.46
N ASN A 185 13.68 15.03 2.77
CA ASN A 185 14.64 13.95 3.00
C ASN A 185 15.31 13.47 1.72
N LYS A 186 14.56 13.46 0.60
CA LYS A 186 15.02 12.97 -0.71
C LYS A 186 14.63 13.97 -1.82
N PRO A 187 15.34 15.10 -1.95
CA PRO A 187 14.97 16.17 -2.88
C PRO A 187 14.80 15.74 -4.34
N ARG A 188 15.58 14.72 -4.76
CA ARG A 188 15.44 14.12 -6.11
C ARG A 188 14.05 13.60 -6.43
N MET A 189 13.28 13.19 -5.41
CA MET A 189 11.94 12.63 -5.60
C MET A 189 10.91 13.71 -5.92
N GLY A 190 11.16 14.97 -5.58
CA GLY A 190 10.20 16.06 -5.74
C GLY A 190 9.71 16.29 -7.18
N GLN A 191 10.48 15.90 -8.19
CA GLN A 191 10.05 15.99 -9.59
C GLN A 191 9.19 14.78 -10.01
N THR A 192 9.57 13.58 -9.59
CA THR A 192 8.94 12.32 -10.03
C THR A 192 7.69 11.99 -9.21
N TYR A 193 7.72 12.23 -7.89
CA TYR A 193 6.65 11.86 -6.95
C TYR A 193 5.69 13.02 -6.65
N ARG A 194 5.52 13.95 -7.58
CA ARG A 194 4.62 15.09 -7.44
C ARG A 194 3.19 14.74 -7.87
N TYR A 195 2.23 15.52 -7.40
CA TYR A 195 0.88 15.53 -7.92
C TYR A 195 0.85 15.88 -9.41
N GLN A 196 0.07 15.14 -10.19
CA GLN A 196 0.08 15.27 -11.64
C GLN A 196 -0.88 16.34 -12.19
N GLY A 197 -1.77 16.86 -11.36
CA GLY A 197 -2.81 17.84 -11.74
C GLY A 197 -4.16 17.16 -11.99
N GLU A 198 -5.23 17.91 -11.72
CA GLU A 198 -6.62 17.44 -11.85
C GLU A 198 -6.96 17.07 -13.30
N ASP A 199 -6.42 17.78 -14.29
CA ASP A 199 -6.65 17.54 -15.71
C ASP A 199 -6.20 16.14 -16.16
N HIS A 200 -5.26 15.53 -15.43
CA HIS A 200 -4.78 14.17 -15.68
C HIS A 200 -5.51 13.09 -14.87
N ASP A 201 -6.50 13.47 -14.04
CA ASP A 201 -7.36 12.53 -13.32
C ASP A 201 -8.63 12.24 -14.13
N GLN A 202 -8.49 11.45 -15.18
CA GLN A 202 -9.56 11.13 -16.13
C GLN A 202 -10.12 9.73 -15.86
N LEU A 203 -11.40 9.65 -15.55
CA LEU A 203 -12.16 8.40 -15.47
C LEU A 203 -13.06 8.30 -16.70
N PHE A 204 -12.87 7.28 -17.52
CA PHE A 204 -13.73 7.02 -18.67
C PHE A 204 -14.90 6.08 -18.32
N GLU A 205 -15.95 6.09 -19.16
CA GLU A 205 -17.05 5.13 -19.03
C GLU A 205 -16.52 3.69 -19.10
N ALA A 206 -17.03 2.82 -18.24
CA ALA A 206 -16.55 1.44 -18.11
C ALA A 206 -16.67 0.59 -19.38
N THR A 207 -17.56 0.99 -20.29
CA THR A 207 -17.79 0.35 -21.60
C THR A 207 -16.91 0.85 -22.72
N TYR A 208 -16.13 1.92 -22.47
CA TYR A 208 -15.23 2.50 -23.46
C TYR A 208 -13.83 1.96 -23.24
N ASP A 209 -13.26 1.33 -24.24
CA ASP A 209 -11.89 0.86 -24.22
C ASP A 209 -10.93 1.93 -24.74
N HIS A 210 -9.70 1.92 -24.23
CA HIS A 210 -8.65 2.85 -24.61
C HIS A 210 -8.33 2.76 -26.11
N GLU A 211 -8.18 3.91 -26.73
CA GLU A 211 -7.77 4.07 -28.13
C GLU A 211 -6.38 4.74 -28.16
N GLY A 212 -5.57 4.36 -29.14
CA GLY A 212 -4.21 4.89 -29.32
C GLY A 212 -3.13 4.14 -28.53
N ASP A 213 -2.01 4.82 -28.26
CA ASP A 213 -0.80 4.23 -27.69
C ASP A 213 -0.77 4.24 -26.14
N GLU A 214 0.20 4.97 -25.54
CA GLU A 214 0.44 4.93 -24.09
C GLU A 214 -0.34 6.00 -23.30
N THR A 215 -0.91 7.01 -23.99
CA THR A 215 -1.64 8.13 -23.36
C THR A 215 -3.08 8.18 -23.84
N CYS A 216 -3.94 8.89 -23.10
CA CYS A 216 -5.33 9.08 -23.48
C CYS A 216 -5.57 10.30 -24.40
N ASP A 217 -4.54 10.79 -25.10
CA ASP A 217 -4.63 11.99 -25.95
C ASP A 217 -5.56 11.78 -27.16
N GLU A 218 -5.72 10.54 -27.63
CA GLU A 218 -6.59 10.14 -28.73
C GLU A 218 -7.97 9.65 -28.27
N CYS A 219 -8.17 9.50 -26.95
CA CYS A 219 -9.46 9.04 -26.39
C CYS A 219 -10.55 10.11 -26.51
N ASP A 220 -11.80 9.68 -26.73
CA ASP A 220 -12.94 10.61 -26.79
C ASP A 220 -13.26 11.20 -25.41
N SER A 221 -12.91 12.47 -25.25
CA SER A 221 -13.17 13.23 -24.01
C SER A 221 -14.64 13.33 -23.61
N LYS A 222 -15.59 13.08 -24.54
CA LYS A 222 -17.03 13.04 -24.23
C LYS A 222 -17.42 11.83 -23.41
N LEU A 223 -16.57 10.79 -23.38
CA LEU A 223 -16.77 9.57 -22.61
C LEU A 223 -16.09 9.61 -21.23
N ILE A 224 -15.56 10.78 -20.85
CA ILE A 224 -15.08 11.03 -19.50
C ILE A 224 -16.28 11.19 -18.56
N VAL A 225 -16.31 10.40 -17.49
CA VAL A 225 -17.33 10.47 -16.44
C VAL A 225 -17.23 11.80 -15.73
N GLN A 226 -18.30 12.58 -15.78
CA GLN A 226 -18.37 13.86 -15.09
C GLN A 226 -18.53 13.65 -13.58
N ARG A 227 -17.61 14.21 -12.81
CA ARG A 227 -17.57 14.12 -11.35
C ARG A 227 -17.66 15.53 -10.73
N PRO A 228 -18.24 15.68 -9.53
CA PRO A 228 -18.20 16.96 -8.83
C PRO A 228 -16.75 17.45 -8.63
N ALA A 229 -16.47 18.73 -8.77
CA ALA A 229 -15.17 19.27 -8.43
C ALA A 229 -14.86 19.05 -6.93
N ARG A 230 -13.61 18.76 -6.61
CA ARG A 230 -13.13 18.76 -5.21
C ARG A 230 -12.71 20.16 -4.80
N GLU A 231 -12.81 20.47 -3.51
CA GLU A 231 -12.40 21.77 -2.97
C GLU A 231 -10.88 21.97 -3.04
N ASP A 232 -10.13 20.86 -2.94
CA ASP A 232 -8.67 20.85 -3.02
C ASP A 232 -8.14 19.53 -3.61
N SER A 233 -6.83 19.46 -3.80
CA SER A 233 -6.11 18.28 -4.32
C SER A 233 -5.56 17.38 -3.22
N THR A 234 -5.96 17.54 -1.96
CA THR A 234 -5.53 16.71 -0.84
C THR A 234 -5.98 15.27 -1.06
N PRO A 235 -5.08 14.28 -0.99
CA PRO A 235 -5.45 12.88 -1.10
C PRO A 235 -6.45 12.48 -0.02
N ARG A 236 -7.55 11.86 -0.41
CA ARG A 236 -8.55 11.32 0.53
C ARG A 236 -8.25 9.87 0.86
N ILE A 237 -8.69 9.45 2.06
CA ILE A 237 -8.48 8.09 2.55
C ILE A 237 -9.82 7.36 2.48
N HIS A 238 -9.82 6.22 1.80
CA HIS A 238 -10.98 5.35 1.65
C HIS A 238 -10.73 4.00 2.31
N TYR A 239 -11.77 3.39 2.83
CA TYR A 239 -11.69 2.14 3.58
C TYR A 239 -12.65 1.11 3.00
N GLY A 240 -12.17 -0.09 2.71
CA GLY A 240 -13.02 -1.14 2.16
C GLY A 240 -12.25 -2.40 1.77
N ASN A 241 -12.96 -3.31 1.11
CA ASN A 241 -12.33 -4.51 0.58
C ASN A 241 -11.46 -4.18 -0.64
N ILE A 242 -10.29 -4.81 -0.71
CA ILE A 242 -9.37 -4.72 -1.85
C ILE A 242 -9.40 -6.05 -2.59
N ALA A 243 -9.64 -6.01 -3.89
CA ALA A 243 -9.56 -7.16 -4.77
C ALA A 243 -8.09 -7.48 -5.08
N SER A 244 -7.66 -8.70 -4.80
CA SER A 244 -6.31 -9.20 -5.08
C SER A 244 -6.37 -10.37 -6.04
N GLY A 245 -5.43 -10.47 -6.98
CA GLY A 245 -5.35 -11.57 -7.93
C GLY A 245 -4.11 -11.48 -8.81
N ASN A 246 -3.79 -12.57 -9.51
CA ASN A 246 -2.59 -12.63 -10.36
C ASN A 246 -2.79 -12.01 -11.76
N GLU A 247 -3.98 -11.57 -12.05
CA GLU A 247 -4.33 -10.92 -13.32
C GLU A 247 -4.42 -9.40 -13.13
N VAL A 248 -3.75 -8.64 -14.04
CA VAL A 248 -3.86 -7.18 -14.06
C VAL A 248 -5.24 -6.79 -14.58
N MET A 249 -6.06 -6.16 -13.75
CA MET A 249 -7.37 -5.66 -14.18
C MET A 249 -7.19 -4.45 -15.11
N LYS A 250 -7.62 -4.61 -16.37
CA LYS A 250 -7.60 -3.58 -17.43
C LYS A 250 -8.93 -3.48 -18.19
N HIS A 251 -10.03 -3.94 -17.62
CA HIS A 251 -11.33 -3.99 -18.29
C HIS A 251 -12.42 -3.42 -17.39
N GLY A 252 -12.93 -2.25 -17.74
CA GLY A 252 -13.84 -1.45 -16.91
C GLY A 252 -15.12 -2.20 -16.50
N THR A 253 -15.77 -2.89 -17.43
CA THR A 253 -17.02 -3.62 -17.13
C THR A 253 -16.78 -4.85 -16.25
N THR A 254 -15.64 -5.54 -16.37
CA THR A 254 -15.27 -6.64 -15.48
C THR A 254 -14.93 -6.11 -14.09
N ARG A 255 -14.16 -5.00 -13.97
CA ARG A 255 -13.92 -4.28 -12.74
C ARG A 255 -15.23 -3.98 -12.00
N ASP A 256 -16.17 -3.34 -12.68
CA ASP A 256 -17.45 -2.92 -12.09
C ASP A 256 -18.30 -4.11 -11.66
N LYS A 257 -18.28 -5.20 -12.44
CA LYS A 257 -18.97 -6.44 -12.08
C LYS A 257 -18.42 -7.03 -10.79
N ILE A 258 -17.09 -7.21 -10.68
CA ILE A 258 -16.44 -7.75 -9.49
C ILE A 258 -16.65 -6.81 -8.30
N ALA A 259 -16.53 -5.50 -8.49
CA ALA A 259 -16.75 -4.51 -7.45
C ALA A 259 -18.17 -4.60 -6.87
N LYS A 260 -19.18 -4.78 -7.73
CA LYS A 260 -20.57 -4.96 -7.32
C LYS A 260 -20.82 -6.29 -6.61
N GLU A 261 -20.22 -7.38 -7.09
CA GLU A 261 -20.43 -8.73 -6.56
C GLU A 261 -19.73 -8.93 -5.20
N GLU A 262 -18.50 -8.40 -5.03
CA GLU A 262 -17.64 -8.64 -3.87
C GLU A 262 -17.48 -7.39 -2.95
N GLY A 263 -18.07 -6.26 -3.32
CA GLY A 263 -17.99 -5.03 -2.53
C GLY A 263 -16.57 -4.47 -2.41
N VAL A 264 -15.76 -4.60 -3.48
CA VAL A 264 -14.39 -4.11 -3.49
C VAL A 264 -14.30 -2.69 -4.06
N VAL A 265 -13.32 -1.93 -3.56
CA VAL A 265 -13.11 -0.51 -3.91
C VAL A 265 -11.74 -0.26 -4.56
N CYS A 266 -10.90 -1.29 -4.64
CA CYS A 266 -9.57 -1.22 -5.23
C CYS A 266 -9.13 -2.59 -5.75
N PHE A 267 -8.24 -2.61 -6.76
CA PHE A 267 -7.60 -3.80 -7.31
C PHE A 267 -6.08 -3.71 -7.16
N GLU A 268 -5.46 -4.83 -6.78
CA GLU A 268 -4.01 -5.01 -6.71
C GLU A 268 -3.65 -6.49 -6.92
N MET A 269 -2.38 -6.91 -6.76
CA MET A 269 -1.97 -8.23 -7.25
C MET A 269 -1.26 -9.12 -6.21
N GLU A 270 -0.97 -8.66 -5.01
CA GLU A 270 -0.05 -9.33 -4.07
C GLU A 270 -0.69 -9.77 -2.75
N ALA A 271 -1.64 -9.01 -2.25
CA ALA A 271 -2.13 -9.15 -0.88
C ALA A 271 -2.76 -10.52 -0.58
N ALA A 272 -3.41 -11.16 -1.56
CA ALA A 272 -3.97 -12.50 -1.34
C ALA A 272 -2.89 -13.55 -1.00
N GLY A 273 -1.67 -13.36 -1.49
CA GLY A 273 -0.54 -14.24 -1.12
C GLY A 273 0.00 -14.02 0.29
N LEU A 274 -0.42 -12.95 0.96
CA LEU A 274 0.07 -12.59 2.28
C LEU A 274 -0.89 -12.96 3.40
N MET A 275 -2.20 -12.70 3.23
CA MET A 275 -3.15 -12.60 4.33
C MET A 275 -3.23 -13.84 5.23
N ASP A 276 -3.07 -15.04 4.70
CA ASP A 276 -3.16 -16.27 5.49
C ASP A 276 -1.86 -16.64 6.24
N ASN A 277 -0.72 -16.04 5.86
CA ASN A 277 0.59 -16.38 6.41
C ASN A 277 1.39 -15.17 6.91
N PHE A 278 1.01 -13.98 6.52
CA PHE A 278 1.64 -12.71 6.90
C PHE A 278 0.54 -11.67 7.00
N ARG A 279 -0.32 -11.80 8.01
CA ARG A 279 -1.48 -10.93 8.14
C ARG A 279 -1.04 -9.47 8.25
N CYS A 280 -1.51 -8.67 7.30
CA CYS A 280 -1.08 -7.29 7.16
C CYS A 280 -2.27 -6.36 6.92
N LEU A 281 -2.04 -5.07 7.14
CA LEU A 281 -2.90 -4.02 6.60
C LEU A 281 -2.42 -3.68 5.20
N VAL A 282 -3.33 -3.69 4.23
CA VAL A 282 -3.02 -3.36 2.84
C VAL A 282 -3.36 -1.91 2.57
N ILE A 283 -2.39 -1.16 2.06
CA ILE A 283 -2.46 0.29 1.82
C ILE A 283 -2.11 0.53 0.36
N ARG A 284 -3.03 1.09 -0.40
CA ARG A 284 -2.85 1.31 -1.84
C ARG A 284 -3.10 2.77 -2.20
N GLY A 285 -2.10 3.42 -2.78
CA GLY A 285 -2.28 4.70 -3.48
C GLY A 285 -2.89 4.43 -4.85
N ILE A 286 -3.88 5.20 -5.22
CA ILE A 286 -4.63 4.97 -6.46
C ILE A 286 -3.89 5.61 -7.63
N CYS A 287 -3.42 4.79 -8.57
CA CYS A 287 -2.64 5.22 -9.72
C CYS A 287 -3.37 5.10 -11.06
N ASP A 288 -4.48 4.39 -11.10
CA ASP A 288 -5.34 4.18 -12.26
C ASP A 288 -6.75 3.72 -11.80
N TYR A 289 -7.66 3.52 -12.75
CA TYR A 289 -9.03 3.08 -12.47
C TYR A 289 -9.28 1.60 -12.81
N ALA A 290 -8.24 0.77 -12.87
CA ALA A 290 -8.34 -0.66 -13.18
C ALA A 290 -9.11 -0.96 -14.48
N ASP A 291 -8.91 -0.14 -15.51
CA ASP A 291 -9.49 -0.26 -16.84
C ASP A 291 -8.41 -0.21 -17.94
N SER A 292 -8.81 -0.14 -19.20
CA SER A 292 -7.90 -0.10 -20.35
C SER A 292 -7.14 1.23 -20.48
N HIS A 293 -7.60 2.32 -19.84
CA HIS A 293 -6.97 3.66 -19.85
C HIS A 293 -5.78 3.78 -18.87
N LYS A 294 -5.34 2.66 -18.34
CA LYS A 294 -4.24 2.57 -17.37
C LYS A 294 -2.92 3.07 -17.95
N ASN A 295 -2.38 4.14 -17.36
CA ASN A 295 -1.04 4.67 -17.65
C ASN A 295 -0.19 4.73 -16.39
N LYS A 296 1.08 5.09 -16.50
CA LYS A 296 2.01 5.02 -15.37
C LYS A 296 2.35 6.37 -14.73
N ILE A 297 1.77 7.47 -15.22
CA ILE A 297 2.17 8.82 -14.77
C ILE A 297 1.86 9.06 -13.30
N TRP A 298 0.77 8.46 -12.78
CA TRP A 298 0.36 8.61 -11.39
C TRP A 298 1.06 7.66 -10.42
N GLN A 299 1.72 6.60 -10.93
CA GLN A 299 2.29 5.56 -10.04
C GLN A 299 3.25 6.12 -8.98
N PRO A 300 4.20 7.03 -9.29
CA PRO A 300 5.09 7.55 -8.25
C PRO A 300 4.35 8.36 -7.19
N TYR A 301 3.41 9.24 -7.57
CA TYR A 301 2.64 10.02 -6.61
C TYR A 301 1.74 9.14 -5.74
N ALA A 302 1.05 8.18 -6.34
CA ALA A 302 0.23 7.20 -5.63
C ALA A 302 1.07 6.36 -4.64
N ALA A 303 2.27 5.93 -5.02
CA ALA A 303 3.19 5.27 -4.11
C ALA A 303 3.59 6.17 -2.93
N ALA A 304 3.79 7.46 -3.18
CA ALA A 304 4.10 8.43 -2.14
C ALA A 304 2.94 8.66 -1.17
N THR A 305 1.70 8.76 -1.66
CA THR A 305 0.52 8.92 -0.79
C THR A 305 0.25 7.69 0.06
N ALA A 306 0.43 6.47 -0.48
CA ALA A 306 0.36 5.23 0.29
C ALA A 306 1.43 5.17 1.38
N ALA A 307 2.68 5.56 1.06
CA ALA A 307 3.77 5.61 2.02
C ALA A 307 3.56 6.68 3.09
N ALA A 308 3.00 7.85 2.72
CA ALA A 308 2.64 8.91 3.65
C ALA A 308 1.58 8.45 4.64
N PHE A 309 0.53 7.76 4.17
CA PHE A 309 -0.46 7.16 5.04
C PHE A 309 0.16 6.10 5.97
N ALA A 310 0.99 5.20 5.45
CA ALA A 310 1.66 4.18 6.25
C ALA A 310 2.51 4.78 7.37
N ARG A 311 3.23 5.88 7.09
CA ARG A 311 3.97 6.64 8.10
C ARG A 311 3.05 7.21 9.18
N ALA A 312 1.98 7.89 8.78
CA ALA A 312 1.00 8.44 9.70
C ALA A 312 0.35 7.35 10.55
N PHE A 313 -0.06 6.25 9.93
CA PHE A 313 -0.70 5.10 10.58
C PHE A 313 0.17 4.48 11.68
N LEU A 314 1.47 4.33 11.47
CA LEU A 314 2.38 3.81 12.48
C LEU A 314 2.42 4.70 13.73
N GLY A 315 2.14 5.99 13.62
CA GLY A 315 2.01 6.90 14.77
C GLY A 315 0.82 6.61 15.69
N PHE A 316 -0.17 5.82 15.23
CA PHE A 316 -1.33 5.40 16.02
C PHE A 316 -1.17 4.03 16.68
N ILE A 317 0.00 3.41 16.56
CA ILE A 317 0.30 2.12 17.18
C ILE A 317 1.22 2.36 18.37
N ASP A 318 0.80 1.94 19.57
CA ASP A 318 1.64 2.01 20.75
C ASP A 318 2.76 0.94 20.68
N GLU A 319 3.99 1.31 21.07
CA GLU A 319 5.13 0.39 21.10
C GLU A 319 4.85 -0.84 21.99
N GLN A 320 4.18 -0.64 23.12
CA GLN A 320 3.84 -1.74 24.02
C GLN A 320 2.83 -2.71 23.41
N GLU A 321 1.93 -2.24 22.56
CA GLU A 321 0.99 -3.11 21.84
C GLU A 321 1.72 -3.95 20.76
N VAL A 322 2.76 -3.41 20.13
CA VAL A 322 3.63 -4.20 19.22
C VAL A 322 4.31 -5.33 20.01
N ILE A 323 4.91 -5.02 21.16
CA ILE A 323 5.61 -6.00 22.00
C ILE A 323 4.66 -7.13 22.45
N LYS A 324 3.44 -6.80 22.86
CA LYS A 324 2.43 -7.77 23.34
C LYS A 324 1.83 -8.62 22.21
N THR A 325 1.86 -8.12 20.98
CA THR A 325 1.30 -8.86 19.83
C THR A 325 2.08 -10.15 19.62
N PRO A 326 1.42 -11.31 19.43
CA PRO A 326 2.10 -12.55 19.10
C PRO A 326 2.91 -12.43 17.80
N ARG A 327 3.97 -13.20 17.68
CA ARG A 327 4.72 -13.31 16.42
C ARG A 327 3.85 -13.99 15.35
N GLU A 328 3.90 -13.47 14.12
CA GLU A 328 3.26 -14.05 12.94
C GLU A 328 3.89 -15.39 12.52
#